data_859e8918a80239b9c97125c396b79a93
#
_entry.id   859e8918a80239b9c97125c396b79a93
#
_cell.length_a   1.000
_cell.length_b   1.000
_cell.length_c   1.000
_cell.angle_alpha   90.00
_cell.angle_beta   90.00
_cell.angle_gamma   90.00
#
_symmetry.space_group_name_H-M   'P 1'
#
loop_
_entity.id
_entity.type
_entity.pdbx_description
1 polymer ?
#
loop_
_entity_poly.entity_id
_entity_poly.type
_entity_poly.pdbx_seq_one_letter_code
_entity_poly.pdbx_strand_id
1 'polypeptide(L)'
;MSTLSFLTKRSATAAAALALAVGIPATFAIAPAPVEAAVGDLDKAVAALRGISTMKADFTQTDRNGQSVSGVMTLKRPGKIRFQYEKSVPMLVVSNGKSMYLIDYEVNQVQRWPIKNSPLGALLDPSRDVKKYGKLMPTEHPDVVSIQVRDTSHPEYGVITLIFQRDASAPGGLQLTHWVALDSQNHRTTVRLRNQRYGVSVADSAFTFRDPRRSSRRPG
;
A
#
# COMPACT_ATOMS: atom_id res chain seq x y z
N MET A 1 55.34 23.02 58.30
CA MET A 1 56.33 22.16 59.00
C MET A 1 56.35 20.90 58.22
N SER A 2 57.38 20.74 57.38
CA SER A 2 58.58 19.89 57.58
C SER A 2 58.19 18.44 57.56
N THR A 3 58.73 17.52 56.82
CA THR A 3 60.05 17.31 56.16
C THR A 3 59.94 16.04 55.34
N LEU A 4 60.48 16.00 54.13
CA LEU A 4 61.68 15.27 53.72
C LEU A 4 61.78 13.81 54.25
N SER A 5 62.06 12.78 53.51
CA SER A 5 63.25 12.53 52.67
C SER A 5 63.30 11.15 52.04
N PHE A 6 63.91 11.10 50.87
CA PHE A 6 64.98 10.17 50.32
C PHE A 6 64.70 8.69 49.98
N LEU A 7 64.94 8.48 48.74
CA LEU A 7 65.87 7.57 48.04
C LEU A 7 65.69 6.05 48.21
N THR A 8 65.56 5.29 47.15
CA THR A 8 66.70 4.77 46.39
C THR A 8 66.28 4.02 45.12
N LYS A 9 67.14 4.14 44.14
CA LYS A 9 67.22 3.48 42.84
C LYS A 9 67.02 1.97 42.90
N ARG A 10 66.40 1.36 41.86
CA ARG A 10 67.03 0.28 41.08
C ARG A 10 66.37 0.18 39.68
N SER A 11 67.23 0.23 38.67
CA SER A 11 66.96 0.01 37.26
C SER A 11 66.58 -1.45 36.96
N ALA A 12 65.53 -1.70 36.15
CA ALA A 12 65.39 -2.90 35.39
C ALA A 12 64.69 -2.55 34.06
N THR A 13 65.49 -2.58 33.02
CA THR A 13 65.08 -2.55 31.64
C THR A 13 64.24 -3.74 31.32
N ALA A 14 62.99 -3.55 30.96
CA ALA A 14 62.16 -4.54 30.28
C ALA A 14 61.63 -3.92 28.98
N ALA A 15 62.11 -4.46 27.88
CA ALA A 15 61.68 -4.10 26.54
C ALA A 15 60.21 -4.56 26.36
N ALA A 16 59.28 -3.62 26.28
CA ALA A 16 57.91 -3.91 25.90
C ALA A 16 57.77 -3.80 24.38
N ALA A 17 57.56 -4.92 23.72
CA ALA A 17 57.24 -5.00 22.32
C ALA A 17 55.83 -4.37 22.10
N LEU A 18 55.80 -3.27 21.36
CA LEU A 18 54.56 -2.59 20.96
C LEU A 18 53.94 -3.40 19.83
N ALA A 19 52.93 -4.22 20.13
CA ALA A 19 52.07 -4.85 19.13
C ALA A 19 51.08 -3.81 18.59
N LEU A 20 51.33 -3.28 17.39
CA LEU A 20 50.33 -2.52 16.63
C LEU A 20 49.20 -3.48 16.24
N ALA A 21 48.10 -3.41 16.96
CA ALA A 21 46.83 -3.97 16.51
C ALA A 21 46.29 -3.10 15.36
N VAL A 22 46.55 -3.51 14.13
CA VAL A 22 45.87 -2.95 12.97
C VAL A 22 44.42 -3.39 13.04
N GLY A 23 43.54 -2.49 13.53
CA GLY A 23 42.10 -2.67 13.48
C GLY A 23 41.63 -2.59 12.02
N ILE A 24 41.29 -3.75 11.46
CA ILE A 24 40.61 -3.82 10.17
C ILE A 24 39.20 -3.30 10.40
N PRO A 25 38.76 -2.19 9.74
CA PRO A 25 37.38 -1.78 9.79
C PRO A 25 36.53 -2.90 9.15
N ALA A 26 35.67 -3.54 9.93
CA ALA A 26 34.67 -4.46 9.41
C ALA A 26 33.69 -3.62 8.57
N THR A 27 33.92 -3.56 7.27
CA THR A 27 32.92 -3.06 6.34
C THR A 27 31.77 -4.06 6.32
N PHE A 28 30.68 -3.72 6.98
CA PHE A 28 29.41 -4.42 6.79
C PHE A 28 28.99 -4.22 5.33
N ALA A 29 29.32 -5.17 4.49
CA ALA A 29 28.75 -5.26 3.16
C ALA A 29 27.25 -5.58 3.32
N ILE A 30 26.41 -4.57 3.14
CA ILE A 30 24.97 -4.79 2.96
C ILE A 30 24.85 -5.55 1.64
N ALA A 31 24.74 -6.87 1.73
CA ALA A 31 24.50 -7.70 0.56
C ALA A 31 23.15 -7.28 -0.04
N PRO A 32 23.07 -6.93 -1.33
CA PRO A 32 21.79 -6.70 -1.96
C PRO A 32 20.95 -7.98 -1.84
N ALA A 33 19.67 -7.82 -1.45
CA ALA A 33 18.75 -8.96 -1.38
C ALA A 33 18.75 -9.66 -2.75
N PRO A 34 18.80 -11.00 -2.79
CA PRO A 34 18.89 -11.73 -4.05
C PRO A 34 17.71 -11.39 -4.95
N VAL A 35 17.99 -11.04 -6.19
CA VAL A 35 17.02 -10.65 -7.22
C VAL A 35 15.92 -11.71 -7.40
N GLU A 36 16.23 -12.97 -7.14
CA GLU A 36 15.33 -14.10 -7.23
C GLU A 36 14.19 -14.07 -6.19
N ALA A 37 14.48 -13.63 -4.95
CA ALA A 37 13.45 -13.42 -3.92
C ALA A 37 12.50 -12.26 -4.30
N ALA A 38 13.03 -11.23 -4.94
CA ALA A 38 12.25 -10.08 -5.39
C ALA A 38 11.25 -10.45 -6.50
N VAL A 39 11.66 -11.26 -7.51
CA VAL A 39 10.77 -11.75 -8.57
C VAL A 39 9.66 -12.62 -7.98
N GLY A 40 10.00 -13.52 -7.03
CA GLY A 40 9.03 -14.38 -6.36
C GLY A 40 7.95 -13.61 -5.59
N ASP A 41 8.30 -12.51 -4.95
CA ASP A 41 7.34 -11.69 -4.18
C ASP A 41 6.40 -10.89 -5.09
N LEU A 42 6.86 -10.40 -6.22
CA LEU A 42 5.99 -9.75 -7.20
C LEU A 42 4.96 -10.75 -7.77
N ASP A 43 5.40 -11.97 -8.11
CA ASP A 43 4.52 -13.02 -8.61
C ASP A 43 3.49 -13.44 -7.55
N LYS A 44 3.90 -13.58 -6.29
CA LYS A 44 3.00 -13.88 -5.16
C LYS A 44 1.95 -12.78 -4.98
N ALA A 45 2.34 -11.51 -5.04
CA ALA A 45 1.39 -10.41 -4.88
C ALA A 45 0.40 -10.33 -6.05
N VAL A 46 0.85 -10.60 -7.28
CA VAL A 46 -0.05 -10.72 -8.44
C VAL A 46 -1.01 -11.89 -8.25
N ALA A 47 -0.53 -13.04 -7.77
CA ALA A 47 -1.35 -14.21 -7.46
C ALA A 47 -2.36 -13.90 -6.34
N ALA A 48 -1.93 -13.21 -5.28
CA ALA A 48 -2.81 -12.77 -4.20
C ALA A 48 -3.94 -11.87 -4.72
N LEU A 49 -3.59 -10.85 -5.51
CA LEU A 49 -4.59 -9.98 -6.13
C LEU A 49 -5.58 -10.76 -7.01
N ARG A 50 -5.09 -11.69 -7.83
CA ARG A 50 -5.93 -12.51 -8.70
C ARG A 50 -6.79 -13.51 -7.93
N GLY A 51 -6.31 -14.01 -6.80
CA GLY A 51 -7.02 -14.94 -5.92
C GLY A 51 -8.21 -14.31 -5.18
N ILE A 52 -8.28 -12.98 -5.08
CA ILE A 52 -9.40 -12.29 -4.46
C ILE A 52 -10.57 -12.22 -5.45
N SER A 53 -11.50 -13.15 -5.41
CA SER A 53 -12.74 -13.11 -6.21
C SER A 53 -13.75 -12.13 -5.64
N THR A 54 -14.00 -12.23 -4.33
CA THR A 54 -14.84 -11.31 -3.54
C THR A 54 -14.18 -11.01 -2.20
N MET A 55 -14.39 -9.80 -1.69
CA MET A 55 -13.91 -9.40 -0.37
C MET A 55 -14.84 -8.35 0.24
N LYS A 56 -15.06 -8.45 1.56
CA LYS A 56 -15.57 -7.35 2.39
C LYS A 56 -14.53 -7.01 3.44
N ALA A 57 -14.35 -5.71 3.70
CA ALA A 57 -13.41 -5.22 4.71
C ALA A 57 -13.90 -3.90 5.27
N ASP A 58 -13.56 -3.62 6.51
CA ASP A 58 -13.64 -2.27 7.05
C ASP A 58 -12.48 -1.46 6.48
N PHE A 59 -12.73 -0.21 6.11
CA PHE A 59 -11.67 0.67 5.61
C PHE A 59 -11.61 1.98 6.38
N THR A 60 -10.42 2.53 6.45
CA THR A 60 -10.16 3.92 6.82
C THR A 60 -9.40 4.59 5.69
N GLN A 61 -9.95 5.65 5.16
CA GLN A 61 -9.34 6.47 4.12
C GLN A 61 -8.82 7.75 4.74
N THR A 62 -7.55 8.05 4.52
CA THR A 62 -6.89 9.28 4.98
C THR A 62 -6.43 10.08 3.78
N ASP A 63 -6.79 11.34 3.74
CA ASP A 63 -6.41 12.29 2.70
C ASP A 63 -5.01 12.89 2.93
N ARG A 64 -4.60 13.78 2.03
CA ARG A 64 -3.30 14.49 2.12
C ARG A 64 -3.16 15.38 3.35
N ASN A 65 -4.27 15.83 3.94
CA ASN A 65 -4.31 16.72 5.11
C ASN A 65 -4.38 15.93 6.42
N GLY A 66 -4.36 14.58 6.36
CA GLY A 66 -4.49 13.70 7.51
C GLY A 66 -5.93 13.50 7.98
N GLN A 67 -6.93 14.07 7.28
CA GLN A 67 -8.33 13.84 7.61
C GLN A 67 -8.72 12.42 7.24
N SER A 68 -9.44 11.74 8.13
CA SER A 68 -9.79 10.34 7.98
C SER A 68 -11.29 10.15 8.00
N VAL A 69 -11.77 9.31 7.10
CA VAL A 69 -13.15 8.82 7.03
C VAL A 69 -13.13 7.29 6.95
N SER A 70 -14.18 6.66 7.47
CA SER A 70 -14.26 5.21 7.56
C SER A 70 -15.51 4.67 6.88
N GLY A 71 -15.56 3.35 6.70
CA GLY A 71 -16.72 2.68 6.14
C GLY A 71 -16.46 1.22 5.84
N VAL A 72 -17.30 0.64 4.99
CA VAL A 72 -17.20 -0.74 4.54
C VAL A 72 -16.88 -0.78 3.05
N MET A 73 -15.81 -1.48 2.72
CA MET A 73 -15.45 -1.79 1.34
C MET A 73 -16.02 -3.16 0.95
N THR A 74 -16.60 -3.24 -0.24
CA THR A 74 -17.01 -4.49 -0.87
C THR A 74 -16.37 -4.57 -2.25
N LEU A 75 -15.68 -5.66 -2.52
CA LEU A 75 -15.04 -5.93 -3.82
C LEU A 75 -15.62 -7.22 -4.41
N LYS A 76 -15.87 -7.21 -5.72
CA LYS A 76 -16.22 -8.37 -6.52
C LYS A 76 -15.57 -8.25 -7.90
N ARG A 77 -14.74 -9.20 -8.25
CA ARG A 77 -14.11 -9.21 -9.58
C ARG A 77 -15.06 -9.72 -10.67
N PRO A 78 -14.87 -9.26 -11.90
CA PRO A 78 -13.93 -8.23 -12.33
C PRO A 78 -14.47 -6.81 -12.08
N GLY A 79 -13.59 -5.92 -11.66
CA GLY A 79 -13.77 -4.47 -11.72
C GLY A 79 -14.81 -3.84 -10.80
N LYS A 80 -15.53 -4.61 -9.97
CA LYS A 80 -16.58 -4.07 -9.11
C LYS A 80 -16.04 -3.79 -7.71
N ILE A 81 -16.21 -2.54 -7.24
CA ILE A 81 -15.86 -2.13 -5.88
C ILE A 81 -16.89 -1.12 -5.38
N ARG A 82 -17.14 -1.14 -4.08
CA ARG A 82 -17.98 -0.16 -3.39
C ARG A 82 -17.28 0.26 -2.10
N PHE A 83 -17.13 1.56 -1.90
CA PHE A 83 -16.77 2.18 -0.63
C PHE A 83 -18.02 2.84 -0.08
N GLN A 84 -18.65 2.18 0.89
CA GLN A 84 -19.77 2.73 1.62
C GLN A 84 -19.24 3.43 2.85
N TYR A 85 -19.19 4.74 2.84
CA TYR A 85 -18.78 5.55 3.98
C TYR A 85 -19.81 5.50 5.10
N GLU A 86 -19.41 5.88 6.28
CA GLU A 86 -20.29 6.05 7.43
C GLU A 86 -21.42 7.06 7.12
N LYS A 87 -22.52 6.99 7.89
CA LYS A 87 -23.71 7.83 7.66
C LYS A 87 -23.42 9.34 7.76
N SER A 88 -22.42 9.72 8.53
CA SER A 88 -21.95 11.12 8.66
C SER A 88 -21.28 11.66 7.41
N VAL A 89 -20.88 10.79 6.48
CA VAL A 89 -20.24 11.14 5.21
C VAL A 89 -21.18 10.78 4.07
N PRO A 90 -21.95 11.75 3.54
CA PRO A 90 -22.97 11.52 2.51
C PRO A 90 -22.36 11.28 1.13
N MET A 91 -21.38 10.39 1.07
CA MET A 91 -20.63 10.03 -0.14
C MET A 91 -20.68 8.55 -0.42
N LEU A 92 -20.51 8.19 -1.68
CA LEU A 92 -20.35 6.82 -2.14
C LEU A 92 -19.36 6.77 -3.30
N VAL A 93 -18.39 5.86 -3.22
CA VAL A 93 -17.59 5.48 -4.38
C VAL A 93 -17.99 4.07 -4.81
N VAL A 94 -18.35 3.91 -6.07
CA VAL A 94 -18.78 2.61 -6.59
C VAL A 94 -18.34 2.41 -8.02
N SER A 95 -17.95 1.18 -8.36
CA SER A 95 -17.66 0.77 -9.74
C SER A 95 -18.59 -0.35 -10.18
N ASN A 96 -19.05 -0.27 -11.43
CA ASN A 96 -19.90 -1.28 -12.08
C ASN A 96 -19.10 -2.29 -12.92
N GLY A 97 -17.78 -2.26 -12.84
CA GLY A 97 -16.87 -3.09 -13.66
C GLY A 97 -16.25 -2.40 -14.86
N LYS A 98 -16.78 -1.25 -15.29
CA LYS A 98 -16.27 -0.45 -16.42
C LYS A 98 -15.90 0.97 -16.01
N SER A 99 -16.75 1.58 -15.23
CA SER A 99 -16.62 2.96 -14.76
C SER A 99 -16.67 3.01 -13.24
N MET A 100 -15.93 3.93 -12.69
CA MET A 100 -15.99 4.32 -11.30
C MET A 100 -16.83 5.59 -11.18
N TYR A 101 -17.62 5.68 -10.14
CA TYR A 101 -18.49 6.79 -9.82
C TYR A 101 -18.17 7.27 -8.42
N LEU A 102 -18.03 8.58 -8.27
CA LEU A 102 -18.08 9.27 -6.99
C LEU A 102 -19.42 9.99 -6.92
N ILE A 103 -20.22 9.62 -5.96
CA ILE A 103 -21.53 10.20 -5.71
C ILE A 103 -21.44 11.01 -4.43
N ASP A 104 -21.74 12.28 -4.52
CA ASP A 104 -21.89 13.20 -3.40
C ASP A 104 -23.38 13.51 -3.25
N TYR A 105 -23.98 12.98 -2.18
CA TYR A 105 -25.41 13.13 -1.90
C TYR A 105 -25.73 14.48 -1.25
N GLU A 106 -24.75 15.17 -0.68
CA GLU A 106 -24.94 16.48 -0.05
C GLU A 106 -25.19 17.55 -1.11
N VAL A 107 -24.37 17.56 -2.15
CA VAL A 107 -24.46 18.55 -3.26
C VAL A 107 -25.11 17.97 -4.52
N ASN A 108 -25.65 16.75 -4.47
CA ASN A 108 -26.30 16.05 -5.58
C ASN A 108 -25.41 15.94 -6.83
N GLN A 109 -24.13 15.63 -6.65
CA GLN A 109 -23.15 15.53 -7.72
C GLN A 109 -22.78 14.07 -7.99
N VAL A 110 -22.59 13.76 -9.28
CA VAL A 110 -22.03 12.47 -9.72
C VAL A 110 -20.88 12.73 -10.67
N GLN A 111 -19.70 12.27 -10.28
CA GLN A 111 -18.53 12.23 -11.14
C GLN A 111 -18.33 10.80 -11.66
N ARG A 112 -17.86 10.67 -12.90
CA ARG A 112 -17.64 9.38 -13.54
C ARG A 112 -16.33 9.39 -14.30
N TRP A 113 -15.54 8.31 -14.16
CA TRP A 113 -14.35 8.06 -14.98
C TRP A 113 -14.16 6.57 -15.25
N PRO A 114 -13.45 6.17 -16.31
CA PRO A 114 -13.11 4.78 -16.58
C PRO A 114 -12.20 4.22 -15.50
N ILE A 115 -12.41 2.95 -15.08
CA ILE A 115 -11.55 2.29 -14.07
C ILE A 115 -10.10 2.26 -14.52
N LYS A 116 -9.87 1.97 -15.80
CA LYS A 116 -8.52 1.88 -16.38
C LYS A 116 -7.72 3.18 -16.27
N ASN A 117 -8.40 4.32 -16.13
CA ASN A 117 -7.80 5.64 -16.01
C ASN A 117 -7.66 6.07 -14.54
N SER A 118 -7.57 5.13 -13.62
CA SER A 118 -7.40 5.42 -12.19
C SER A 118 -6.29 4.57 -11.58
N PRO A 119 -5.66 5.03 -10.51
CA PRO A 119 -4.67 4.22 -9.78
C PRO A 119 -5.25 2.87 -9.33
N LEU A 120 -6.54 2.84 -8.99
CA LEU A 120 -7.25 1.61 -8.59
C LEU A 120 -7.41 0.59 -9.72
N GLY A 121 -7.17 0.96 -10.98
CA GLY A 121 -7.17 0.03 -12.10
C GLY A 121 -6.24 -1.16 -11.87
N ALA A 122 -5.10 -0.95 -11.22
CA ALA A 122 -4.17 -2.04 -10.87
C ALA A 122 -4.79 -3.07 -9.91
N LEU A 123 -5.67 -2.62 -9.01
CA LEU A 123 -6.36 -3.49 -8.06
C LEU A 123 -7.60 -4.15 -8.69
N LEU A 124 -8.31 -3.44 -9.56
CA LEU A 124 -9.66 -3.81 -10.00
C LEU A 124 -9.68 -4.51 -11.36
N ASP A 125 -8.82 -4.10 -12.28
CA ASP A 125 -8.79 -4.63 -13.65
C ASP A 125 -7.88 -5.87 -13.74
N PRO A 126 -8.45 -7.09 -13.90
CA PRO A 126 -7.65 -8.31 -13.98
C PRO A 126 -6.84 -8.40 -15.29
N SER A 127 -7.22 -7.61 -16.32
CA SER A 127 -6.49 -7.56 -17.61
C SER A 127 -5.25 -6.67 -17.49
N ARG A 128 -5.18 -5.80 -16.50
CA ARG A 128 -4.02 -4.94 -16.30
C ARG A 128 -2.83 -5.78 -15.85
N ASP A 129 -1.75 -5.69 -16.60
CA ASP A 129 -0.53 -6.40 -16.28
C ASP A 129 0.21 -5.70 -15.15
N VAL A 130 -0.20 -6.04 -13.91
CA VAL A 130 0.46 -5.54 -12.69
C VAL A 130 1.94 -5.93 -12.67
N LYS A 131 2.31 -7.05 -13.28
CA LYS A 131 3.70 -7.50 -13.36
C LYS A 131 4.53 -6.57 -14.26
N LYS A 132 3.97 -6.14 -15.38
CA LYS A 132 4.63 -5.22 -16.32
C LYS A 132 4.87 -3.83 -15.72
N TYR A 133 3.91 -3.33 -14.97
CA TYR A 133 3.93 -1.97 -14.43
C TYR A 133 4.28 -1.91 -12.94
N GLY A 134 4.42 -3.09 -12.31
CA GLY A 134 4.71 -3.22 -10.89
C GLY A 134 6.20 -3.28 -10.60
N LYS A 135 6.62 -2.56 -9.57
CA LYS A 135 7.97 -2.59 -9.02
C LYS A 135 7.91 -2.88 -7.52
N LEU A 136 8.70 -3.85 -7.08
CA LEU A 136 8.91 -4.05 -5.64
C LEU A 136 9.61 -2.86 -5.04
N MET A 137 9.09 -2.42 -3.91
CA MET A 137 9.67 -1.34 -3.11
C MET A 137 10.36 -1.94 -1.89
N PRO A 138 11.50 -1.42 -1.49
CA PRO A 138 12.16 -1.84 -0.26
C PRO A 138 11.23 -1.70 0.95
N THR A 139 11.28 -2.65 1.87
CA THR A 139 10.56 -2.65 3.14
C THR A 139 11.52 -2.98 4.27
N GLU A 140 11.30 -2.39 5.44
CA GLU A 140 12.14 -2.64 6.62
C GLU A 140 11.78 -3.96 7.33
N HIS A 141 10.57 -4.48 7.06
CA HIS A 141 10.07 -5.68 7.72
C HIS A 141 9.94 -6.84 6.72
N PRO A 142 10.50 -8.04 7.03
CA PRO A 142 10.53 -9.18 6.11
C PRO A 142 9.13 -9.72 5.77
N ASP A 143 8.14 -9.50 6.66
CA ASP A 143 6.77 -9.95 6.43
C ASP A 143 5.94 -8.97 5.60
N VAL A 144 6.53 -7.84 5.20
CA VAL A 144 5.84 -6.83 4.39
C VAL A 144 6.33 -6.89 2.95
N VAL A 145 5.40 -6.91 2.01
CA VAL A 145 5.67 -6.80 0.57
C VAL A 145 4.99 -5.54 0.06
N SER A 146 5.78 -4.65 -0.54
CA SER A 146 5.28 -3.40 -1.09
C SER A 146 5.52 -3.35 -2.59
N ILE A 147 4.45 -3.08 -3.37
CA ILE A 147 4.51 -3.01 -4.81
C ILE A 147 3.95 -1.68 -5.27
N GLN A 148 4.78 -0.91 -5.95
CA GLN A 148 4.35 0.29 -6.65
C GLN A 148 3.96 -0.08 -8.08
N VAL A 149 2.77 0.32 -8.49
CA VAL A 149 2.27 0.15 -9.87
C VAL A 149 2.14 1.52 -10.52
N ARG A 150 2.89 1.73 -11.60
CA ARG A 150 2.90 2.97 -12.37
C ARG A 150 2.97 2.66 -13.86
N ASP A 151 1.99 3.14 -14.60
CA ASP A 151 2.03 3.11 -16.05
C ASP A 151 2.74 4.37 -16.56
N THR A 152 3.99 4.22 -17.00
CA THR A 152 4.81 5.34 -17.48
C THR A 152 4.34 5.89 -18.83
N SER A 153 3.57 5.11 -19.58
CA SER A 153 2.95 5.55 -20.84
C SER A 153 1.71 6.40 -20.61
N HIS A 154 1.13 6.31 -19.40
CA HIS A 154 -0.08 6.98 -18.99
C HIS A 154 0.08 7.59 -17.59
N PRO A 155 0.93 8.63 -17.44
CA PRO A 155 1.18 9.26 -16.13
C PRO A 155 -0.09 9.87 -15.51
N GLU A 156 -1.08 10.21 -16.34
CA GLU A 156 -2.39 10.69 -15.91
C GLU A 156 -3.19 9.66 -15.11
N TYR A 157 -2.83 8.38 -15.16
CA TYR A 157 -3.48 7.33 -14.34
C TYR A 157 -2.99 7.33 -12.88
N GLY A 158 -1.95 8.13 -12.58
CA GLY A 158 -1.37 8.21 -11.26
C GLY A 158 -0.55 6.98 -10.88
N VAL A 159 -0.27 6.86 -9.58
CA VAL A 159 0.55 5.79 -9.00
C VAL A 159 -0.21 5.15 -7.85
N ILE A 160 -0.17 3.83 -7.74
CA ILE A 160 -0.65 3.12 -6.57
C ILE A 160 0.46 2.27 -5.97
N THR A 161 0.65 2.35 -4.65
CA THR A 161 1.51 1.46 -3.91
C THR A 161 0.65 0.54 -3.07
N LEU A 162 0.68 -0.75 -3.38
CA LEU A 162 -0.05 -1.81 -2.68
C LEU A 162 0.86 -2.41 -1.61
N ILE A 163 0.38 -2.49 -0.39
CA ILE A 163 1.14 -3.02 0.74
C ILE A 163 0.43 -4.26 1.28
N PHE A 164 1.19 -5.36 1.29
CA PHE A 164 0.75 -6.66 1.74
C PHE A 164 1.52 -7.08 2.98
N GLN A 165 0.89 -7.87 3.81
CA GLN A 165 1.52 -8.64 4.87
C GLN A 165 1.46 -10.11 4.53
N ARG A 166 2.52 -10.87 4.85
CA ARG A 166 2.52 -12.33 4.71
C ARG A 166 1.51 -12.92 5.67
N ASP A 167 0.57 -13.66 5.14
CA ASP A 167 -0.49 -14.34 5.88
C ASP A 167 -0.91 -15.58 5.08
N ALA A 168 -0.57 -16.75 5.60
CA ALA A 168 -0.87 -18.03 4.94
C ALA A 168 -2.36 -18.29 4.73
N SER A 169 -3.23 -17.64 5.50
CA SER A 169 -4.70 -17.75 5.38
C SER A 169 -5.28 -16.88 4.27
N ALA A 170 -4.52 -15.88 3.80
CA ALA A 170 -4.95 -14.98 2.75
C ALA A 170 -4.72 -15.58 1.34
N PRO A 171 -5.49 -15.17 0.33
CA PRO A 171 -5.28 -15.59 -1.05
C PRO A 171 -3.84 -15.35 -1.50
N GLY A 172 -3.18 -16.41 -2.02
CA GLY A 172 -1.78 -16.34 -2.46
C GLY A 172 -0.76 -16.12 -1.34
N GLY A 173 -1.15 -16.30 -0.05
CA GLY A 173 -0.26 -16.15 1.10
C GLY A 173 0.09 -14.69 1.44
N LEU A 174 -0.63 -13.71 0.87
CA LEU A 174 -0.41 -12.29 1.08
C LEU A 174 -1.73 -11.55 1.31
N GLN A 175 -1.89 -10.94 2.48
CA GLN A 175 -3.02 -10.10 2.82
C GLN A 175 -2.76 -8.66 2.37
N LEU A 176 -3.64 -8.10 1.52
CA LEU A 176 -3.59 -6.67 1.18
C LEU A 176 -4.06 -5.86 2.39
N THR A 177 -3.14 -5.19 3.09
CA THR A 177 -3.46 -4.45 4.32
C THR A 177 -3.80 -2.99 4.05
N HIS A 178 -3.17 -2.37 3.07
CA HIS A 178 -3.45 -0.98 2.69
C HIS A 178 -2.84 -0.65 1.33
N TRP A 179 -3.23 0.49 0.78
CA TRP A 179 -2.57 1.09 -0.37
C TRP A 179 -2.48 2.60 -0.22
N VAL A 180 -1.51 3.15 -0.92
CA VAL A 180 -1.34 4.58 -1.11
C VAL A 180 -1.55 4.89 -2.58
N ALA A 181 -2.49 5.76 -2.90
CA ALA A 181 -2.72 6.27 -4.24
C ALA A 181 -2.22 7.72 -4.33
N LEU A 182 -1.52 8.01 -5.42
CA LEU A 182 -1.20 9.36 -5.86
C LEU A 182 -1.92 9.59 -7.18
N ASP A 183 -2.75 10.62 -7.25
CA ASP A 183 -3.36 11.02 -8.52
C ASP A 183 -2.35 11.78 -9.41
N SER A 184 -2.79 12.19 -10.60
CA SER A 184 -1.96 12.96 -11.54
C SER A 184 -1.50 14.33 -11.01
N GLN A 185 -2.12 14.82 -9.95
CA GLN A 185 -1.77 16.08 -9.27
C GLN A 185 -0.95 15.84 -7.98
N ASN A 186 -0.47 14.59 -7.75
CA ASN A 186 0.22 14.15 -6.53
C ASN A 186 -0.62 14.30 -5.24
N HIS A 187 -1.95 14.30 -5.34
CA HIS A 187 -2.77 14.21 -4.14
C HIS A 187 -2.72 12.79 -3.59
N ARG A 188 -2.26 12.69 -2.36
CA ARG A 188 -2.11 11.41 -1.68
C ARG A 188 -3.40 11.02 -0.99
N THR A 189 -3.81 9.78 -1.22
CA THR A 189 -4.88 9.10 -0.50
C THR A 189 -4.34 7.77 0.02
N THR A 190 -4.50 7.51 1.32
CA THR A 190 -4.15 6.22 1.94
C THR A 190 -5.43 5.51 2.35
N VAL A 191 -5.58 4.26 1.95
CA VAL A 191 -6.70 3.40 2.39
C VAL A 191 -6.14 2.20 3.14
N ARG A 192 -6.52 2.05 4.39
CA ARG A 192 -6.19 0.91 5.25
C ARG A 192 -7.39 -0.02 5.35
N LEU A 193 -7.13 -1.32 5.33
CA LEU A 193 -8.14 -2.38 5.43
C LEU A 193 -7.99 -3.13 6.74
N ARG A 194 -9.12 -3.49 7.32
CA ARG A 194 -9.20 -4.37 8.51
C ARG A 194 -10.36 -5.34 8.34
N ASN A 195 -10.35 -6.43 9.11
CA ASN A 195 -11.45 -7.40 9.15
C ASN A 195 -11.81 -7.95 7.77
N GLN A 196 -10.78 -8.25 6.94
CA GLN A 196 -11.01 -8.76 5.59
C GLN A 196 -11.66 -10.15 5.63
N ARG A 197 -12.71 -10.30 4.86
CA ARG A 197 -13.42 -11.57 4.64
C ARG A 197 -13.45 -11.85 3.15
N TYR A 198 -12.77 -12.91 2.76
CA TYR A 198 -12.66 -13.35 1.36
C TYR A 198 -13.74 -14.39 1.02
N GLY A 199 -14.05 -14.56 -0.26
CA GLY A 199 -14.99 -15.57 -0.74
C GLY A 199 -16.45 -15.35 -0.31
N VAL A 200 -16.78 -14.16 0.21
CA VAL A 200 -18.14 -13.85 0.68
C VAL A 200 -19.11 -13.70 -0.48
N SER A 201 -20.37 -14.11 -0.26
CA SER A 201 -21.43 -13.89 -1.25
C SER A 201 -21.73 -12.40 -1.39
N VAL A 202 -21.71 -11.89 -2.62
CA VAL A 202 -22.00 -10.49 -2.94
C VAL A 202 -22.91 -10.42 -4.18
N ALA A 203 -24.12 -9.90 -4.00
CA ALA A 203 -25.05 -9.67 -5.10
C ALA A 203 -24.57 -8.52 -6.00
N ASP A 204 -24.87 -8.59 -7.28
CA ASP A 204 -24.49 -7.54 -8.24
C ASP A 204 -25.19 -6.20 -7.97
N SER A 205 -26.37 -6.24 -7.37
CA SER A 205 -27.11 -5.05 -6.90
C SER A 205 -26.32 -4.22 -5.86
N ALA A 206 -25.34 -4.83 -5.16
CA ALA A 206 -24.47 -4.10 -4.25
C ALA A 206 -23.63 -3.01 -4.96
N PHE A 207 -23.48 -3.09 -6.29
CA PHE A 207 -22.68 -2.15 -7.08
C PHE A 207 -23.53 -1.17 -7.90
N THR A 208 -24.79 -1.01 -7.52
CA THR A 208 -25.70 0.02 -8.04
C THR A 208 -25.79 1.20 -7.05
N PHE A 209 -26.25 2.32 -7.53
CA PHE A 209 -26.48 3.50 -6.70
C PHE A 209 -27.73 4.27 -7.17
N ARG A 210 -28.33 5.03 -6.28
CA ARG A 210 -29.37 5.98 -6.62
C ARG A 210 -28.70 7.28 -7.09
N ASP A 211 -29.03 7.71 -8.32
CA ASP A 211 -28.55 8.98 -8.85
C ASP A 211 -29.24 10.13 -8.12
N PRO A 212 -28.50 10.99 -7.38
CA PRO A 212 -29.10 12.08 -6.64
C PRO A 212 -29.47 13.28 -7.53
N ARG A 213 -28.97 13.31 -8.77
CA ARG A 213 -29.25 14.42 -9.68
C ARG A 213 -30.73 14.47 -10.02
N ARG A 214 -31.31 15.64 -9.99
CA ARG A 214 -32.72 15.82 -10.38
C ARG A 214 -32.90 15.38 -11.83
N SER A 215 -33.78 14.41 -12.07
CA SER A 215 -34.23 14.15 -13.43
C SER A 215 -34.90 15.41 -13.93
N SER A 216 -34.33 16.06 -14.94
CA SER A 216 -35.03 17.08 -15.68
C SER A 216 -36.15 16.40 -16.49
N ARG A 217 -37.24 16.03 -15.83
CA ARG A 217 -38.46 15.73 -16.53
C ARG A 217 -38.89 17.08 -17.12
N ARG A 218 -38.70 17.27 -18.42
CA ARG A 218 -39.45 18.27 -19.19
C ARG A 218 -40.93 17.98 -18.95
N PRO A 219 -41.75 18.93 -18.46
CA PRO A 219 -43.18 18.82 -18.57
C PRO A 219 -43.47 18.81 -20.08
N GLY A 220 -44.08 17.73 -20.56
CA GLY A 220 -44.70 17.69 -21.88
C GLY A 220 -45.97 18.52 -21.92
#